data_50271d1105c75fec2bb7a3e3ff36fa3a
#
_entry.id   50271d1105c75fec2bb7a3e3ff36fa3a
#
_cell.length_a   1.000
_cell.length_b   1.000
_cell.length_c   1.000
_cell.angle_alpha   90.00
_cell.angle_beta   90.00
_cell.angle_gamma   90.00
#
_symmetry.space_group_name_H-M   'P 1'
#
loop_
_entity.id
_entity.type
_entity.pdbx_description
1 polymer ?
#
loop_
_entity_poly.entity_id
_entity_poly.type
_entity_poly.pdbx_seq_one_letter_code
_entity_poly.pdbx_strand_id
1 'polypeptide(L)'
;MDVAVFLGSALLSVVALWVGARLGYLHQDSPQWTWVVAVLMVDVAHVWSTGFRVYFDSAEVRRRPGLYFGTPLLAWILGVALYTFGALTFWRVLAYLAVWHFVRQQYGWVALYRSKNGDPRGWHRALDVATIYLCTLYPLAYWHAHLPRNFWWFLEQDFATLPVQVVQFLAPFYWICLLLYGLRSLASWVGFGKVSPGKDMVVLTTWFCWYVGIVALNSDYAFTVTNVLIHGIPYMA
;
A
#
# COMPACT_ATOMS: atom_id res chain seq x y z
N MET A 1 8.69 -4.08 -18.49
CA MET A 1 7.88 -4.69 -17.43
C MET A 1 7.53 -3.67 -16.35
N ASP A 2 8.49 -3.06 -15.68
CA ASP A 2 8.28 -2.13 -14.54
C ASP A 2 7.29 -0.97 -14.85
N VAL A 3 7.42 -0.34 -16.03
CA VAL A 3 6.51 0.74 -16.46
C VAL A 3 5.06 0.23 -16.56
N ALA A 4 4.85 -0.92 -17.21
CA ALA A 4 3.51 -1.49 -17.36
C ALA A 4 2.89 -1.89 -16.01
N VAL A 5 3.71 -2.32 -15.07
CA VAL A 5 3.28 -2.79 -13.76
C VAL A 5 2.95 -1.62 -12.82
N PHE A 6 3.88 -0.68 -12.63
CA PHE A 6 3.68 0.42 -11.67
C PHE A 6 2.85 1.57 -12.25
N LEU A 7 3.20 2.08 -13.44
CA LEU A 7 2.40 3.14 -14.06
C LEU A 7 1.10 2.59 -14.63
N GLY A 8 1.09 1.37 -15.17
CA GLY A 8 -0.12 0.75 -15.70
C GLY A 8 -1.18 0.52 -14.63
N SER A 9 -0.81 0.05 -13.44
CA SER A 9 -1.75 -0.10 -12.31
C SER A 9 -2.29 1.25 -11.83
N ALA A 10 -1.44 2.28 -11.75
CA ALA A 10 -1.88 3.62 -11.37
C ALA A 10 -2.77 4.27 -12.45
N LEU A 11 -2.45 4.09 -13.74
CA LEU A 11 -3.32 4.56 -14.84
C LEU A 11 -4.66 3.84 -14.83
N LEU A 12 -4.66 2.53 -14.57
CA LEU A 12 -5.90 1.77 -14.39
C LEU A 12 -6.74 2.35 -13.24
N SER A 13 -6.09 2.70 -12.12
CA SER A 13 -6.75 3.37 -11.00
C SER A 13 -7.36 4.73 -11.40
N VAL A 14 -6.63 5.54 -12.18
CA VAL A 14 -7.14 6.83 -12.69
C VAL A 14 -8.34 6.63 -13.62
N VAL A 15 -8.26 5.67 -14.54
CA VAL A 15 -9.37 5.34 -15.44
C VAL A 15 -10.58 4.84 -14.65
N ALA A 16 -10.35 3.95 -13.67
CA ALA A 16 -11.43 3.46 -12.81
C ALA A 16 -12.08 4.61 -12.01
N LEU A 17 -11.28 5.52 -11.44
CA LEU A 17 -11.81 6.71 -10.75
C LEU A 17 -12.64 7.59 -11.69
N TRP A 18 -12.15 7.83 -12.90
CA TRP A 18 -12.88 8.62 -13.89
C TRP A 18 -14.21 7.97 -14.28
N VAL A 19 -14.21 6.66 -14.54
CA VAL A 19 -15.44 5.89 -14.82
C VAL A 19 -16.37 5.92 -13.62
N GLY A 20 -15.86 5.67 -12.41
CA GLY A 20 -16.64 5.69 -11.17
C GLY A 20 -17.27 7.07 -10.90
N ALA A 21 -16.54 8.15 -11.19
CA ALA A 21 -17.09 9.51 -11.08
C ALA A 21 -18.24 9.75 -12.07
N ARG A 22 -18.12 9.25 -13.31
CA ARG A 22 -19.18 9.35 -14.34
C ARG A 22 -20.40 8.52 -14.02
N LEU A 23 -20.24 7.38 -13.34
CA LEU A 23 -21.30 6.47 -12.94
C LEU A 23 -21.88 6.77 -11.54
N GLY A 24 -21.32 7.77 -10.84
CA GLY A 24 -21.79 8.16 -9.49
C GLY A 24 -21.23 7.28 -8.35
N TYR A 25 -20.33 6.34 -8.60
CA TYR A 25 -19.82 5.40 -7.60
C TYR A 25 -18.96 6.04 -6.50
N LEU A 26 -18.56 7.30 -6.67
CA LEU A 26 -17.82 8.03 -5.63
C LEU A 26 -18.73 8.51 -4.46
N HIS A 27 -20.05 8.47 -4.62
CA HIS A 27 -21.03 9.02 -3.68
C HIS A 27 -22.03 7.98 -3.17
N GLN A 28 -21.83 6.71 -3.49
CA GLN A 28 -22.68 5.57 -3.09
C GLN A 28 -21.81 4.37 -2.75
N ASP A 29 -22.43 3.32 -2.23
CA ASP A 29 -21.75 2.07 -1.93
C ASP A 29 -21.09 1.49 -3.19
N SER A 30 -19.93 0.89 -3.02
CA SER A 30 -19.20 0.27 -4.13
C SER A 30 -20.04 -0.84 -4.77
N PRO A 31 -20.10 -0.90 -6.12
CA PRO A 31 -20.76 -2.01 -6.79
C PRO A 31 -20.15 -3.36 -6.39
N GLN A 32 -20.97 -4.37 -6.21
CA GLN A 32 -20.50 -5.71 -5.78
C GLN A 32 -19.42 -6.31 -6.68
N TRP A 33 -19.41 -5.99 -7.97
CA TRP A 33 -18.38 -6.48 -8.88
C TRP A 33 -16.98 -5.97 -8.52
N THR A 34 -16.84 -4.81 -7.86
CA THR A 34 -15.53 -4.28 -7.42
C THR A 34 -14.88 -5.21 -6.40
N TRP A 35 -15.67 -5.83 -5.54
CA TRP A 35 -15.18 -6.82 -4.60
C TRP A 35 -14.60 -8.05 -5.33
N VAL A 36 -15.29 -8.53 -6.36
CA VAL A 36 -14.79 -9.66 -7.16
C VAL A 36 -13.51 -9.28 -7.91
N VAL A 37 -13.53 -8.17 -8.64
CA VAL A 37 -12.42 -7.80 -9.54
C VAL A 37 -11.22 -7.24 -8.76
N ALA A 38 -11.42 -6.28 -7.84
CA ALA A 38 -10.31 -5.67 -7.14
C ALA A 38 -9.89 -6.49 -5.91
N VAL A 39 -10.82 -6.92 -5.08
CA VAL A 39 -10.45 -7.62 -3.84
C VAL A 39 -10.09 -9.09 -4.13
N LEU A 40 -10.98 -9.89 -4.73
CA LEU A 40 -10.68 -11.32 -4.94
C LEU A 40 -9.61 -11.55 -6.01
N MET A 41 -9.75 -10.95 -7.20
CA MET A 41 -8.85 -11.26 -8.33
C MET A 41 -7.51 -10.51 -8.27
N VAL A 42 -7.39 -9.47 -7.45
CA VAL A 42 -6.13 -8.73 -7.29
C VAL A 42 -5.58 -8.91 -5.89
N ASP A 43 -6.29 -8.48 -4.84
CA ASP A 43 -5.75 -8.46 -3.49
C ASP A 43 -5.63 -9.88 -2.88
N VAL A 44 -6.70 -10.68 -2.92
CA VAL A 44 -6.62 -12.07 -2.43
C VAL A 44 -5.71 -12.91 -3.32
N ALA A 45 -5.76 -12.74 -4.64
CA ALA A 45 -4.92 -13.49 -5.58
C ALA A 45 -3.42 -13.25 -5.35
N HIS A 46 -2.99 -12.01 -5.03
CA HIS A 46 -1.58 -11.75 -4.76
C HIS A 46 -1.07 -12.51 -3.52
N VAL A 47 -1.89 -12.65 -2.49
CA VAL A 47 -1.55 -13.46 -1.31
C VAL A 47 -1.36 -14.93 -1.69
N TRP A 48 -2.30 -15.48 -2.48
CA TRP A 48 -2.23 -16.86 -2.96
C TRP A 48 -1.06 -17.11 -3.93
N SER A 49 -0.53 -16.07 -4.58
CA SER A 49 0.65 -16.19 -5.44
C SER A 49 1.89 -16.70 -4.68
N THR A 50 1.93 -16.54 -3.36
CA THR A 50 2.95 -17.13 -2.48
C THR A 50 2.98 -18.65 -2.59
N GLY A 51 1.84 -19.29 -2.89
CA GLY A 51 1.77 -20.73 -3.16
C GLY A 51 2.74 -21.18 -4.26
N PHE A 52 2.77 -20.43 -5.37
CA PHE A 52 3.65 -20.72 -6.51
C PHE A 52 5.13 -20.48 -6.18
N ARG A 53 5.44 -19.49 -5.37
CA ARG A 53 6.82 -19.14 -5.00
C ARG A 53 7.42 -20.04 -3.93
N VAL A 54 6.60 -20.67 -3.10
CA VAL A 54 7.03 -21.41 -1.90
C VAL A 54 6.47 -22.82 -1.90
N TYR A 55 5.15 -22.97 -1.79
CA TYR A 55 4.55 -24.28 -1.48
C TYR A 55 4.55 -25.26 -2.66
N PHE A 56 4.54 -24.76 -3.88
CA PHE A 56 4.67 -25.58 -5.09
C PHE A 56 6.13 -25.82 -5.52
N ASP A 57 7.09 -25.14 -4.88
CA ASP A 57 8.53 -25.43 -5.02
C ASP A 57 8.99 -26.35 -3.90
N SER A 58 9.12 -27.64 -4.20
CA SER A 58 9.54 -28.65 -3.23
C SER A 58 10.96 -28.43 -2.71
N ALA A 59 11.84 -27.80 -3.47
CA ALA A 59 13.21 -27.48 -3.04
C ALA A 59 13.20 -26.37 -2.00
N GLU A 60 12.39 -25.33 -2.19
CA GLU A 60 12.24 -24.23 -1.24
C GLU A 60 11.59 -24.71 0.08
N VAL A 61 10.53 -25.50 -0.02
CA VAL A 61 9.87 -26.08 1.18
C VAL A 61 10.83 -26.91 2.00
N ARG A 62 11.65 -27.77 1.36
CA ARG A 62 12.66 -28.60 2.06
C ARG A 62 13.78 -27.78 2.68
N ARG A 63 14.09 -26.60 2.12
CA ARG A 63 15.13 -25.72 2.64
C ARG A 63 14.79 -25.14 4.02
N ARG A 64 13.51 -24.83 4.28
CA ARG A 64 13.03 -24.18 5.52
C ARG A 64 11.68 -24.71 5.98
N PRO A 65 11.52 -26.01 6.23
CA PRO A 65 10.22 -26.62 6.52
C PRO A 65 9.57 -26.03 7.79
N GLY A 66 10.39 -25.80 8.84
CA GLY A 66 9.88 -25.20 10.09
C GLY A 66 9.27 -23.80 9.89
N LEU A 67 9.82 -22.99 8.97
CA LEU A 67 9.27 -21.70 8.65
C LEU A 67 7.93 -21.83 7.90
N TYR A 68 7.90 -22.65 6.85
CA TYR A 68 6.75 -22.71 5.95
C TYR A 68 5.54 -23.48 6.52
N PHE A 69 5.75 -24.41 7.43
CA PHE A 69 4.65 -25.08 8.15
C PHE A 69 4.39 -24.47 9.52
N GLY A 70 5.45 -24.03 10.21
CA GLY A 70 5.33 -23.46 11.55
C GLY A 70 4.65 -22.07 11.55
N THR A 71 4.97 -21.21 10.59
CA THR A 71 4.36 -19.87 10.53
C THR A 71 2.85 -19.91 10.32
N PRO A 72 2.29 -20.65 9.33
CA PRO A 72 0.84 -20.76 9.18
C PRO A 72 0.15 -21.37 10.40
N LEU A 73 0.74 -22.41 11.00
CA LEU A 73 0.19 -23.03 12.20
C LEU A 73 0.16 -22.05 13.38
N LEU A 74 1.26 -21.32 13.60
CA LEU A 74 1.33 -20.30 14.65
C LEU A 74 0.33 -19.17 14.38
N ALA A 75 0.24 -18.69 13.15
CA ALA A 75 -0.71 -17.65 12.75
C ALA A 75 -2.16 -18.10 12.98
N TRP A 76 -2.48 -19.36 12.67
CA TRP A 76 -3.80 -19.94 12.93
C TRP A 76 -4.12 -19.99 14.43
N ILE A 77 -3.19 -20.52 15.26
CA ILE A 77 -3.36 -20.57 16.71
C ILE A 77 -3.56 -19.18 17.31
N LEU A 78 -2.72 -18.22 16.91
CA LEU A 78 -2.84 -16.84 17.39
C LEU A 78 -4.15 -16.19 16.91
N GLY A 79 -4.57 -16.46 15.67
CA GLY A 79 -5.84 -15.98 15.13
C GLY A 79 -7.03 -16.51 15.92
N VAL A 80 -7.06 -17.82 16.22
CA VAL A 80 -8.11 -18.42 17.07
C VAL A 80 -8.08 -17.78 18.45
N ALA A 81 -6.92 -17.66 19.08
CA ALA A 81 -6.79 -17.03 20.39
C ALA A 81 -7.28 -15.58 20.39
N LEU A 82 -6.93 -14.77 19.37
CA LEU A 82 -7.41 -13.39 19.23
C LEU A 82 -8.95 -13.34 19.07
N TYR A 83 -9.51 -14.28 18.30
CA TYR A 83 -10.96 -14.32 18.08
C TYR A 83 -11.74 -14.62 19.36
N THR A 84 -11.16 -15.35 20.34
CA THR A 84 -11.79 -15.57 21.65
C THR A 84 -11.97 -14.30 22.47
N PHE A 85 -11.16 -13.25 22.22
CA PHE A 85 -11.34 -11.92 22.82
C PHE A 85 -12.37 -11.05 22.09
N GLY A 86 -13.00 -11.57 21.06
CA GLY A 86 -14.05 -10.93 20.27
C GLY A 86 -13.65 -10.68 18.82
N ALA A 87 -14.63 -10.76 17.92
CA ALA A 87 -14.45 -10.61 16.48
C ALA A 87 -13.79 -9.25 16.11
N LEU A 88 -14.20 -8.15 16.75
CA LEU A 88 -13.62 -6.84 16.49
C LEU A 88 -12.12 -6.78 16.84
N THR A 89 -11.71 -7.44 17.94
CA THR A 89 -10.30 -7.51 18.33
C THR A 89 -9.47 -8.24 17.27
N PHE A 90 -9.96 -9.38 16.80
CA PHE A 90 -9.33 -10.14 15.73
C PHE A 90 -9.17 -9.31 14.45
N TRP A 91 -10.26 -8.73 13.96
CA TRP A 91 -10.25 -7.96 12.72
C TRP A 91 -9.41 -6.69 12.82
N ARG A 92 -9.43 -6.03 13.97
CA ARG A 92 -8.58 -4.85 14.22
C ARG A 92 -7.08 -5.20 14.16
N VAL A 93 -6.66 -6.26 14.82
CA VAL A 93 -5.26 -6.73 14.74
C VAL A 93 -4.89 -7.09 13.30
N LEU A 94 -5.78 -7.79 12.60
CA LEU A 94 -5.57 -8.19 11.22
C LEU A 94 -5.49 -6.95 10.28
N ALA A 95 -6.32 -5.94 10.50
CA ALA A 95 -6.28 -4.69 9.74
C ALA A 95 -4.93 -3.97 9.90
N TYR A 96 -4.43 -3.85 11.12
CA TYR A 96 -3.11 -3.24 11.35
C TYR A 96 -1.96 -4.07 10.78
N LEU A 97 -2.04 -5.40 10.81
CA LEU A 97 -1.05 -6.27 10.15
C LEU A 97 -1.10 -6.11 8.62
N ALA A 98 -2.29 -6.02 8.04
CA ALA A 98 -2.46 -5.78 6.60
C ALA A 98 -1.93 -4.39 6.20
N VAL A 99 -2.29 -3.35 6.94
CA VAL A 99 -1.75 -1.99 6.74
C VAL A 99 -0.22 -1.97 6.80
N TRP A 100 0.35 -2.63 7.81
CA TRP A 100 1.80 -2.78 7.94
C TRP A 100 2.41 -3.46 6.72
N HIS A 101 1.77 -4.52 6.22
CA HIS A 101 2.21 -5.22 5.01
C HIS A 101 2.20 -4.30 3.79
N PHE A 102 1.14 -3.54 3.57
CA PHE A 102 1.03 -2.56 2.48
C PHE A 102 2.15 -1.50 2.55
N VAL A 103 2.36 -0.89 3.71
CA VAL A 103 3.42 0.10 3.93
C VAL A 103 4.80 -0.50 3.66
N ARG A 104 5.06 -1.70 4.18
CA ARG A 104 6.35 -2.39 4.01
C ARG A 104 6.61 -2.80 2.57
N GLN A 105 5.59 -3.15 1.81
CA GLN A 105 5.73 -3.47 0.40
C GLN A 105 6.18 -2.24 -0.40
N GLN A 106 5.57 -1.08 -0.20
CA GLN A 106 5.98 0.15 -0.90
C GLN A 106 7.43 0.52 -0.58
N TYR A 107 7.81 0.45 0.69
CA TYR A 107 9.23 0.61 1.06
C TYR A 107 10.12 -0.44 0.41
N GLY A 108 9.69 -1.70 0.33
CA GLY A 108 10.42 -2.79 -0.29
C GLY A 108 10.77 -2.51 -1.75
N TRP A 109 9.83 -2.00 -2.53
CA TRP A 109 10.07 -1.59 -3.91
C TRP A 109 11.11 -0.47 -4.02
N VAL A 110 11.01 0.56 -3.20
CA VAL A 110 12.02 1.64 -3.17
C VAL A 110 13.39 1.09 -2.80
N ALA A 111 13.47 0.21 -1.80
CA ALA A 111 14.73 -0.41 -1.37
C ALA A 111 15.35 -1.28 -2.47
N LEU A 112 14.52 -2.03 -3.21
CA LEU A 112 14.94 -2.85 -4.35
C LEU A 112 15.56 -2.00 -5.45
N TYR A 113 14.88 -0.93 -5.88
CA TYR A 113 15.40 -0.02 -6.90
C TYR A 113 16.67 0.70 -6.45
N ARG A 114 16.74 1.12 -5.19
CA ARG A 114 17.96 1.69 -4.62
C ARG A 114 19.14 0.73 -4.71
N SER A 115 18.92 -0.53 -4.34
CA SER A 115 19.95 -1.58 -4.40
C SER A 115 20.37 -1.86 -5.84
N LYS A 116 19.39 -2.05 -6.74
CA LYS A 116 19.62 -2.34 -8.16
C LYS A 116 20.40 -1.21 -8.86
N ASN A 117 20.12 0.03 -8.51
CA ASN A 117 20.78 1.20 -9.10
C ASN A 117 22.09 1.57 -8.40
N GLY A 118 22.43 0.99 -7.25
CA GLY A 118 23.58 1.42 -6.45
C GLY A 118 23.45 2.86 -5.97
N ASP A 119 22.25 3.26 -5.54
CA ASP A 119 21.98 4.65 -5.12
C ASP A 119 22.82 5.05 -3.89
N PRO A 120 23.22 6.33 -3.76
CA PRO A 120 24.02 6.81 -2.66
C PRO A 120 23.38 6.54 -1.29
N ARG A 121 24.22 6.37 -0.26
CA ARG A 121 23.79 6.26 1.14
C ARG A 121 23.64 7.66 1.77
N GLY A 122 23.55 7.72 3.08
CA GLY A 122 23.42 8.98 3.84
C GLY A 122 22.08 9.66 3.61
N TRP A 123 22.10 10.98 3.41
CA TRP A 123 20.88 11.78 3.31
C TRP A 123 19.97 11.40 2.14
N HIS A 124 20.54 10.93 1.02
CA HIS A 124 19.78 10.42 -0.12
C HIS A 124 18.89 9.25 0.30
N ARG A 125 19.44 8.30 1.06
CA ARG A 125 18.67 7.18 1.59
C ARG A 125 17.63 7.65 2.60
N ALA A 126 18.03 8.56 3.49
CA ALA A 126 17.11 9.08 4.50
C ALA A 126 15.88 9.76 3.85
N LEU A 127 16.11 10.57 2.81
CA LEU A 127 15.02 11.22 2.07
C LEU A 127 14.12 10.21 1.36
N ASP A 128 14.68 9.21 0.65
CA ASP A 128 13.88 8.17 -0.01
C ASP A 128 13.00 7.42 0.97
N VAL A 129 13.60 7.01 2.11
CA VAL A 129 12.89 6.28 3.18
C VAL A 129 11.81 7.16 3.81
N ALA A 130 12.14 8.39 4.19
CA ALA A 130 11.16 9.31 4.78
C ALA A 130 10.00 9.59 3.83
N THR A 131 10.30 9.83 2.54
CA THR A 131 9.27 10.12 1.55
C THR A 131 8.31 8.95 1.38
N ILE A 132 8.80 7.73 1.14
CA ILE A 132 7.91 6.58 0.90
C ILE A 132 7.08 6.22 2.14
N TYR A 133 7.66 6.31 3.34
CA TYR A 133 6.89 6.12 4.57
C TYR A 133 5.85 7.22 4.78
N LEU A 134 6.19 8.47 4.52
CA LEU A 134 5.21 9.57 4.64
C LEU A 134 4.12 9.48 3.57
N CYS A 135 4.42 9.01 2.34
CA CYS A 135 3.40 8.75 1.31
C CYS A 135 2.31 7.78 1.76
N THR A 136 2.60 6.92 2.74
CA THR A 136 1.66 5.94 3.28
C THR A 136 1.16 6.33 4.67
N LEU A 137 2.04 6.70 5.59
CA LEU A 137 1.69 6.96 6.99
C LEU A 137 0.88 8.25 7.17
N TYR A 138 1.11 9.29 6.36
CA TYR A 138 0.30 10.52 6.44
C TYR A 138 -1.16 10.27 6.02
N PRO A 139 -1.46 9.64 4.88
CA PRO A 139 -2.84 9.26 4.56
C PRO A 139 -3.48 8.35 5.61
N LEU A 140 -2.74 7.40 6.19
CA LEU A 140 -3.25 6.56 7.27
C LEU A 140 -3.56 7.36 8.53
N ALA A 141 -2.68 8.26 8.97
CA ALA A 141 -2.95 9.14 10.09
C ALA A 141 -4.17 10.03 9.82
N TYR A 142 -4.30 10.53 8.58
CA TYR A 142 -5.48 11.29 8.15
C TYR A 142 -6.75 10.45 8.27
N TRP A 143 -6.73 9.20 7.81
CA TRP A 143 -7.87 8.28 7.94
C TRP A 143 -8.29 8.10 9.39
N HIS A 144 -7.34 7.77 10.28
CA HIS A 144 -7.60 7.56 11.70
C HIS A 144 -8.12 8.83 12.41
N ALA A 145 -7.66 10.02 11.99
CA ALA A 145 -8.07 11.29 12.59
C ALA A 145 -9.44 11.78 12.09
N HIS A 146 -9.95 11.22 10.97
CA HIS A 146 -11.22 11.62 10.35
C HIS A 146 -12.24 10.47 10.32
N LEU A 147 -12.15 9.54 11.25
CA LEU A 147 -13.16 8.49 11.42
C LEU A 147 -14.48 9.09 11.96
N PRO A 148 -15.65 8.56 11.54
CA PRO A 148 -15.83 7.48 10.56
C PRO A 148 -15.62 7.95 9.12
N ARG A 149 -15.12 7.04 8.26
CA ARG A 149 -15.04 7.24 6.81
C ARG A 149 -16.10 6.37 6.13
N ASN A 150 -16.37 6.64 4.85
CA ASN A 150 -17.25 5.80 4.02
C ASN A 150 -16.54 4.54 3.47
N PHE A 151 -15.46 4.13 4.12
CA PHE A 151 -14.70 2.93 3.82
C PHE A 151 -13.95 2.46 5.07
N TRP A 152 -13.70 1.17 5.13
CA TRP A 152 -12.97 0.49 6.19
C TRP A 152 -12.05 -0.56 5.58
N TRP A 153 -11.20 -1.18 6.39
CA TRP A 153 -10.27 -2.20 5.90
C TRP A 153 -10.97 -3.57 5.81
N PHE A 154 -11.49 -4.06 6.91
CA PHE A 154 -12.26 -5.30 6.98
C PHE A 154 -13.66 -5.08 7.56
N LEU A 155 -13.76 -4.30 8.64
CA LEU A 155 -15.00 -4.01 9.33
C LEU A 155 -15.06 -2.52 9.70
N GLU A 156 -16.26 -2.00 9.80
CA GLU A 156 -16.50 -0.71 10.45
C GLU A 156 -15.90 -0.74 11.88
N GLN A 157 -15.15 0.28 12.28
CA GLN A 157 -14.45 0.39 13.57
C GLN A 157 -13.19 -0.49 13.71
N ASP A 158 -12.67 -1.06 12.67
CA ASP A 158 -11.40 -1.80 12.71
C ASP A 158 -10.18 -0.91 13.01
N PHE A 159 -10.27 0.41 12.78
CA PHE A 159 -9.25 1.37 13.16
C PHE A 159 -9.61 2.18 14.40
N ALA A 160 -8.58 2.48 15.20
CA ALA A 160 -8.70 3.38 16.35
C ALA A 160 -8.61 4.84 15.90
N THR A 161 -9.34 5.73 16.58
CA THR A 161 -9.26 7.17 16.31
C THR A 161 -7.93 7.77 16.77
N LEU A 162 -7.40 8.71 15.99
CA LEU A 162 -6.26 9.55 16.37
C LEU A 162 -6.68 11.01 16.50
N PRO A 163 -6.02 11.77 17.39
CA PRO A 163 -6.21 13.22 17.45
C PRO A 163 -5.77 13.90 16.15
N VAL A 164 -6.54 14.89 15.68
CA VAL A 164 -6.23 15.62 14.44
C VAL A 164 -4.87 16.33 14.48
N GLN A 165 -4.37 16.65 15.67
CA GLN A 165 -3.05 17.25 15.90
C GLN A 165 -1.91 16.37 15.34
N VAL A 166 -2.09 15.04 15.29
CA VAL A 166 -1.11 14.12 14.68
C VAL A 166 -1.00 14.40 13.17
N VAL A 167 -2.12 14.60 12.50
CA VAL A 167 -2.15 14.94 11.06
C VAL A 167 -1.52 16.31 10.83
N GLN A 168 -1.89 17.31 11.64
CA GLN A 168 -1.33 18.67 11.56
C GLN A 168 0.19 18.66 11.76
N PHE A 169 0.68 17.84 12.69
CA PHE A 169 2.12 17.67 12.91
C PHE A 169 2.82 16.99 11.73
N LEU A 170 2.22 15.95 11.15
CA LEU A 170 2.81 15.19 10.03
C LEU A 170 2.76 15.94 8.70
N ALA A 171 1.76 16.80 8.49
CA ALA A 171 1.54 17.47 7.20
C ALA A 171 2.76 18.24 6.67
N PRO A 172 3.45 19.11 7.44
CA PRO A 172 4.61 19.82 6.94
C PRO A 172 5.74 18.86 6.53
N PHE A 173 6.00 17.81 7.29
CA PHE A 173 7.04 16.83 6.94
C PHE A 173 6.67 16.07 5.65
N TYR A 174 5.41 15.69 5.49
CA TYR A 174 4.91 15.05 4.29
C TYR A 174 5.17 15.91 3.04
N TRP A 175 4.74 17.18 3.05
CA TRP A 175 4.91 18.07 1.89
C TRP A 175 6.36 18.45 1.65
N ILE A 176 7.16 18.69 2.71
CA ILE A 176 8.58 18.99 2.60
C ILE A 176 9.35 17.79 2.00
N CYS A 177 9.10 16.58 2.48
CA CYS A 177 9.76 15.39 1.92
C CYS A 177 9.38 15.16 0.46
N LEU A 178 8.12 15.33 0.08
CA LEU A 178 7.69 15.23 -1.32
C LEU A 178 8.35 16.29 -2.20
N LEU A 179 8.40 17.54 -1.74
CA LEU A 179 9.06 18.62 -2.46
C LEU A 179 10.56 18.34 -2.65
N LEU A 180 11.26 18.02 -1.57
CA LEU A 180 12.70 17.73 -1.63
C LEU A 180 12.99 16.50 -2.50
N TYR A 181 12.17 15.46 -2.41
CA TYR A 181 12.28 14.28 -3.27
C TYR A 181 12.06 14.67 -4.74
N GLY A 182 11.00 15.41 -5.03
CA GLY A 182 10.68 15.86 -6.39
C GLY A 182 11.77 16.74 -7.01
N LEU A 183 12.27 17.72 -6.25
CA LEU A 183 13.37 18.59 -6.70
C LEU A 183 14.65 17.79 -6.97
N ARG A 184 15.00 16.85 -6.08
CA ARG A 184 16.16 15.99 -6.29
C ARG A 184 15.98 15.06 -7.51
N SER A 185 14.80 14.45 -7.66
CA SER A 185 14.50 13.61 -8.82
C SER A 185 14.58 14.43 -10.11
N LEU A 186 13.95 15.60 -10.17
CA LEU A 186 14.03 16.50 -11.32
C LEU A 186 15.47 16.90 -11.62
N ALA A 187 16.26 17.29 -10.62
CA ALA A 187 17.68 17.60 -10.80
C ALA A 187 18.44 16.43 -11.42
N SER A 188 18.17 15.19 -10.99
CA SER A 188 18.77 13.99 -11.59
C SER A 188 18.37 13.82 -13.06
N TRP A 189 17.12 14.06 -13.41
CA TRP A 189 16.62 13.95 -14.79
C TRP A 189 17.20 15.03 -15.73
N VAL A 190 17.54 16.21 -15.21
CA VAL A 190 18.19 17.28 -15.99
C VAL A 190 19.73 17.22 -15.97
N GLY A 191 20.30 16.12 -15.50
CA GLY A 191 21.74 15.83 -15.62
C GLY A 191 22.58 16.08 -14.36
N PHE A 192 21.98 16.50 -13.23
CA PHE A 192 22.70 16.73 -11.97
C PHE A 192 22.79 15.50 -11.04
N GLY A 193 22.53 14.30 -11.57
CA GLY A 193 22.61 13.07 -10.76
C GLY A 193 22.24 11.81 -11.50
N LYS A 194 22.17 10.71 -10.75
CA LYS A 194 21.78 9.41 -11.30
C LYS A 194 20.27 9.27 -11.31
N VAL A 195 19.71 9.06 -12.48
CA VAL A 195 18.27 8.84 -12.67
C VAL A 195 17.86 7.44 -12.16
N SER A 196 16.75 7.37 -11.46
CA SER A 196 16.19 6.12 -10.94
C SER A 196 14.69 5.99 -11.29
N PRO A 197 14.34 5.74 -12.58
CA PRO A 197 12.94 5.80 -13.05
C PRO A 197 12.01 4.87 -12.28
N GLY A 198 12.45 3.64 -11.97
CA GLY A 198 11.63 2.68 -11.22
C GLY A 198 11.30 3.16 -9.81
N LYS A 199 12.28 3.76 -9.11
CA LYS A 199 12.05 4.33 -7.79
C LYS A 199 11.10 5.52 -7.86
N ASP A 200 11.30 6.42 -8.83
CA ASP A 200 10.47 7.61 -9.03
C ASP A 200 9.02 7.21 -9.35
N MET A 201 8.82 6.17 -10.19
CA MET A 201 7.49 5.61 -10.46
C MET A 201 6.81 5.10 -9.20
N VAL A 202 7.52 4.30 -8.37
CA VAL A 202 6.95 3.77 -7.13
C VAL A 202 6.53 4.89 -6.18
N VAL A 203 7.40 5.89 -5.97
CA VAL A 203 7.08 7.01 -5.08
C VAL A 203 5.89 7.81 -5.60
N LEU A 204 5.88 8.15 -6.90
CA LEU A 204 4.81 8.92 -7.52
C LEU A 204 3.46 8.20 -7.46
N THR A 205 3.43 6.92 -7.84
CA THR A 205 2.18 6.13 -7.86
C THR A 205 1.66 5.87 -6.44
N THR A 206 2.54 5.61 -5.48
CA THR A 206 2.17 5.47 -4.08
C THR A 206 1.60 6.77 -3.53
N TRP A 207 2.33 7.88 -3.70
CA TRP A 207 1.86 9.19 -3.28
C TRP A 207 0.47 9.50 -3.84
N PHE A 208 0.32 9.40 -5.15
CA PHE A 208 -0.93 9.75 -5.84
C PHE A 208 -2.10 8.88 -5.37
N CYS A 209 -1.96 7.56 -5.43
CA CYS A 209 -3.06 6.65 -5.13
C CYS A 209 -3.47 6.67 -3.65
N TRP A 210 -2.50 6.74 -2.74
CA TRP A 210 -2.81 6.83 -1.31
C TRP A 210 -3.42 8.18 -0.94
N TYR A 211 -2.93 9.27 -1.50
CA TYR A 211 -3.49 10.59 -1.23
C TYR A 211 -4.91 10.72 -1.79
N VAL A 212 -5.11 10.33 -3.05
CA VAL A 212 -6.42 10.44 -3.69
C VAL A 212 -7.44 9.49 -3.05
N GLY A 213 -7.08 8.23 -2.85
CA GLY A 213 -8.00 7.22 -2.33
C GLY A 213 -8.35 7.37 -0.85
N ILE A 214 -7.49 8.02 -0.06
CA ILE A 214 -7.69 8.13 1.40
C ILE A 214 -7.94 9.57 1.84
N VAL A 215 -7.18 10.54 1.34
CA VAL A 215 -7.25 11.92 1.82
C VAL A 215 -8.24 12.76 1.02
N ALA A 216 -8.11 12.75 -0.31
CA ALA A 216 -8.91 13.61 -1.19
C ALA A 216 -10.36 13.12 -1.32
N LEU A 217 -10.58 11.82 -1.37
CA LEU A 217 -11.90 11.21 -1.53
C LEU A 217 -12.31 10.44 -0.27
N ASN A 218 -13.61 10.48 0.04
CA ASN A 218 -14.22 9.68 1.11
C ASN A 218 -15.19 8.68 0.48
N SER A 219 -14.64 7.67 -0.20
CA SER A 219 -15.40 6.72 -1.01
C SER A 219 -14.74 5.35 -0.97
N ASP A 220 -15.52 4.33 -0.68
CA ASP A 220 -15.07 2.94 -0.70
C ASP A 220 -14.60 2.53 -2.10
N TYR A 221 -15.31 2.93 -3.13
CA TYR A 221 -14.88 2.71 -4.51
C TYR A 221 -13.50 3.33 -4.80
N ALA A 222 -13.30 4.60 -4.40
CA ALA A 222 -12.04 5.29 -4.62
C ALA A 222 -10.89 4.62 -3.88
N PHE A 223 -11.08 4.28 -2.60
CA PHE A 223 -10.10 3.55 -1.80
C PHE A 223 -9.73 2.21 -2.46
N THR A 224 -10.72 1.43 -2.86
CA THR A 224 -10.52 0.11 -3.46
C THR A 224 -9.74 0.20 -4.78
N VAL A 225 -10.17 1.03 -5.74
CA VAL A 225 -9.50 1.09 -7.05
C VAL A 225 -8.15 1.77 -7.04
N THR A 226 -7.81 2.54 -6.03
CA THR A 226 -6.47 3.14 -5.93
C THR A 226 -5.51 2.29 -5.13
N ASN A 227 -5.86 1.91 -3.90
CA ASN A 227 -4.92 1.27 -2.98
C ASN A 227 -4.74 -0.22 -3.26
N VAL A 228 -5.81 -0.93 -3.62
CA VAL A 228 -5.75 -2.37 -3.88
C VAL A 228 -5.02 -2.67 -5.20
N LEU A 229 -5.31 -1.92 -6.28
CA LEU A 229 -4.70 -2.19 -7.58
C LEU A 229 -3.20 -1.94 -7.58
N ILE A 230 -2.72 -0.83 -7.00
CA ILE A 230 -1.28 -0.55 -6.95
C ILE A 230 -0.52 -1.42 -5.93
N HIS A 231 -1.24 -2.11 -5.05
CA HIS A 231 -0.67 -3.08 -4.14
C HIS A 231 -0.53 -4.47 -4.78
N GLY A 232 -1.63 -5.01 -5.27
CA GLY A 232 -1.70 -6.40 -5.72
C GLY A 232 -1.06 -6.63 -7.10
N ILE A 233 -1.29 -5.75 -8.08
CA ILE A 233 -0.77 -5.94 -9.45
C ILE A 233 0.76 -6.03 -9.50
N PRO A 234 1.54 -5.10 -8.87
CA PRO A 234 2.99 -5.19 -8.87
C PRO A 234 3.56 -6.43 -8.18
N TYR A 235 2.83 -7.02 -7.25
CA TYR A 235 3.29 -8.23 -6.56
C TYR A 235 3.10 -9.49 -7.40
N MET A 236 2.07 -9.55 -8.24
CA MET A 236 1.77 -10.69 -9.10
C MET A 236 2.64 -10.73 -10.37
N ALA A 237 3.25 -9.63 -10.76
CA ALA A 237 4.08 -9.49 -11.97
C ALA A 237 5.55 -9.79 -11.73
#